data_16a002862bac6453485c73e008d15bd2
#
_entry.id   16a002862bac6453485c73e008d15bd2
#
_cell.length_a   1.000
_cell.length_b   1.000
_cell.length_c   1.000
_cell.angle_alpha   90.00
_cell.angle_beta   90.00
_cell.angle_gamma   90.00
#
_symmetry.space_group_name_H-M   'P 1'
#
loop_
_entity.id
_entity.type
_entity.pdbx_description
1 polymer ?
#
loop_
_entity_poly.entity_id
_entity_poly.type
_entity_poly.pdbx_seq_one_letter_code
_entity_poly.pdbx_strand_id
1 'polypeptide(L)'
;MVDHALLPSQEAIDGARYPRLYEKAKVAILECERLDECKTWADQSVALASYARQSEDKEMERSAMEIRFRALRRCGELIKKIEKSVGGKPFQEKYTGEGGHPSKTRKQAAEDAGLSAHQQRAAVQLANISQTEWDECMDGEEAPTMEKLKAKGKKKPKKSKKPKSVPLYQQLGYTIEEFQAGIQFRGQITEYHTFITGISEADVDLAIAGSSEDERASIRDLLSQVERTHKKMRSRI
;
A
#
# COMPACT_ATOMS: atom_id res chain seq x y z
N MET A 1 -29.86 -13.19 18.70
CA MET A 1 -29.66 -12.30 19.85
C MET A 1 -28.33 -12.72 20.44
N VAL A 2 -27.27 -11.99 20.12
CA VAL A 2 -25.94 -12.27 20.71
C VAL A 2 -25.87 -11.45 21.97
N ASP A 3 -25.70 -12.14 23.09
CA ASP A 3 -25.61 -11.54 24.41
C ASP A 3 -24.42 -10.58 24.48
N HIS A 4 -24.71 -9.26 24.46
CA HIS A 4 -23.71 -8.20 24.71
C HIS A 4 -23.18 -8.18 26.15
N ALA A 5 -23.47 -9.21 26.93
CA ALA A 5 -23.22 -9.28 28.36
C ALA A 5 -21.85 -9.85 28.77
N LEU A 6 -20.83 -9.86 27.91
CA LEU A 6 -19.54 -10.49 28.22
C LEU A 6 -18.39 -9.53 28.52
N LEU A 7 -18.68 -8.24 28.72
CA LEU A 7 -17.70 -7.39 29.37
C LEU A 7 -17.89 -7.46 30.88
N PRO A 8 -16.78 -7.59 31.60
CA PRO A 8 -16.87 -7.51 33.06
C PRO A 8 -17.46 -6.13 33.44
N SER A 9 -18.58 -6.14 34.14
CA SER A 9 -19.01 -4.99 34.89
C SER A 9 -17.90 -4.60 35.87
N GLN A 10 -17.84 -3.33 36.26
CA GLN A 10 -16.81 -2.84 37.18
C GLN A 10 -16.69 -3.67 38.47
N GLU A 11 -17.77 -4.32 38.91
CA GLU A 11 -17.85 -5.27 40.04
C GLU A 11 -17.16 -6.63 39.76
N ALA A 12 -16.95 -6.99 38.50
CA ALA A 12 -16.29 -8.25 38.12
C ALA A 12 -14.76 -8.11 38.01
N ILE A 13 -14.22 -6.90 38.19
CA ILE A 13 -12.79 -6.56 38.12
C ILE A 13 -12.09 -6.83 39.46
N ASP A 14 -12.83 -7.04 40.56
CA ASP A 14 -12.23 -7.37 41.86
C ASP A 14 -11.52 -8.73 41.83
N GLY A 15 -10.24 -8.66 41.78
CA GLY A 15 -9.10 -9.55 42.00
C GLY A 15 -9.22 -11.07 41.68
N ALA A 16 -10.25 -11.76 42.12
CA ALA A 16 -10.34 -13.23 41.98
C ALA A 16 -11.05 -13.75 40.72
N ARG A 17 -11.72 -12.87 39.95
CA ARG A 17 -12.50 -13.26 38.77
C ARG A 17 -11.79 -12.95 37.44
N TYR A 18 -10.79 -12.10 37.48
CA TYR A 18 -10.10 -11.60 36.30
C TYR A 18 -9.45 -12.70 35.43
N PRO A 19 -8.70 -13.67 35.96
CA PRO A 19 -8.09 -14.72 35.13
C PRO A 19 -9.14 -15.55 34.37
N ARG A 20 -10.29 -15.83 34.99
CA ARG A 20 -11.39 -16.59 34.35
C ARG A 20 -12.05 -15.79 33.21
N LEU A 21 -12.20 -14.48 33.36
CA LEU A 21 -12.75 -13.61 32.35
C LEU A 21 -11.78 -13.42 31.19
N TYR A 22 -10.49 -13.36 31.47
CA TYR A 22 -9.43 -13.31 30.47
C TYR A 22 -9.43 -14.55 29.58
N GLU A 23 -9.50 -15.75 30.18
CA GLU A 23 -9.59 -17.01 29.44
C GLU A 23 -10.85 -17.09 28.57
N LYS A 24 -12.01 -16.66 29.10
CA LYS A 24 -13.26 -16.57 28.33
C LYS A 24 -13.12 -15.59 27.14
N ALA A 25 -12.48 -14.43 27.35
CA ALA A 25 -12.24 -13.45 26.29
C ALA A 25 -11.34 -14.03 25.18
N LYS A 26 -10.30 -14.80 25.54
CA LYS A 26 -9.45 -15.48 24.55
C LYS A 26 -10.25 -16.44 23.67
N VAL A 27 -11.11 -17.25 24.25
CA VAL A 27 -11.97 -18.20 23.54
C VAL A 27 -12.95 -17.43 22.63
N ALA A 28 -13.67 -16.45 23.18
CA ALA A 28 -14.62 -15.65 22.42
C ALA A 28 -13.99 -14.94 21.20
N ILE A 29 -12.78 -14.42 21.34
CA ILE A 29 -12.05 -13.81 20.23
C ILE A 29 -11.68 -14.83 19.14
N LEU A 30 -11.30 -16.06 19.51
CA LEU A 30 -11.00 -17.11 18.54
C LEU A 30 -12.24 -17.54 17.76
N GLU A 31 -13.40 -17.53 18.40
CA GLU A 31 -14.69 -17.89 17.81
C GLU A 31 -15.32 -16.74 16.99
N CYS A 32 -14.85 -15.50 17.15
CA CYS A 32 -15.35 -14.37 16.38
C CYS A 32 -15.26 -14.62 14.87
N GLU A 33 -16.39 -14.48 14.18
CA GLU A 33 -16.48 -14.58 12.71
C GLU A 33 -16.65 -13.23 12.02
N ARG A 34 -16.96 -12.18 12.77
CA ARG A 34 -17.23 -10.83 12.27
C ARG A 34 -16.11 -9.86 12.64
N LEU A 35 -15.77 -8.98 11.68
CA LEU A 35 -14.72 -7.97 11.87
C LEU A 35 -15.07 -6.91 12.90
N ASP A 36 -16.32 -6.48 12.93
CA ASP A 36 -16.84 -5.46 13.88
C ASP A 36 -16.78 -5.94 15.32
N GLU A 37 -17.11 -7.22 15.57
CA GLU A 37 -16.97 -7.84 16.88
C GLU A 37 -15.53 -7.87 17.36
N CYS A 38 -14.61 -8.34 16.52
CA CYS A 38 -13.18 -8.37 16.85
C CYS A 38 -12.63 -6.94 17.10
N LYS A 39 -13.11 -5.95 16.34
CA LYS A 39 -12.75 -4.54 16.52
C LYS A 39 -13.25 -4.03 17.87
N THR A 40 -14.48 -4.36 18.24
CA THR A 40 -15.07 -4.00 19.53
C THR A 40 -14.21 -4.56 20.68
N TRP A 41 -13.80 -5.83 20.63
CA TRP A 41 -12.88 -6.42 21.60
C TRP A 41 -11.57 -5.66 21.71
N ALA A 42 -10.99 -5.26 20.57
CA ALA A 42 -9.74 -4.49 20.55
C ALA A 42 -9.90 -3.12 21.22
N ASP A 43 -11.00 -2.41 20.96
CA ASP A 43 -11.24 -1.07 21.50
C ASP A 43 -11.52 -1.12 23.00
N GLN A 44 -12.33 -2.06 23.45
CA GLN A 44 -12.65 -2.24 24.86
C GLN A 44 -11.39 -2.62 25.67
N SER A 45 -10.52 -3.42 25.08
CA SER A 45 -9.24 -3.75 25.71
C SER A 45 -8.32 -2.54 25.87
N VAL A 46 -8.40 -1.54 24.97
CA VAL A 46 -7.66 -0.26 25.14
C VAL A 46 -8.19 0.52 26.35
N ALA A 47 -9.51 0.59 26.50
CA ALA A 47 -10.12 1.27 27.65
C ALA A 47 -9.72 0.58 28.98
N LEU A 48 -9.74 -0.76 29.00
CA LEU A 48 -9.33 -1.54 30.16
C LEU A 48 -7.84 -1.34 30.48
N ALA A 49 -6.97 -1.34 29.47
CA ALA A 49 -5.54 -1.09 29.67
C ALA A 49 -5.28 0.35 30.19
N SER A 50 -6.07 1.33 29.74
CA SER A 50 -5.96 2.69 30.24
C SER A 50 -6.38 2.81 31.71
N TYR A 51 -7.44 2.13 32.10
CA TYR A 51 -7.88 2.05 33.48
C TYR A 51 -6.84 1.35 34.37
N ALA A 52 -6.35 0.19 33.93
CA ALA A 52 -5.32 -0.56 34.65
C ALA A 52 -4.04 0.28 34.89
N ARG A 53 -3.67 1.10 33.91
CA ARG A 53 -2.52 2.03 34.04
C ARG A 53 -2.78 3.12 35.08
N GLN A 54 -4.00 3.65 35.16
CA GLN A 54 -4.37 4.65 36.18
C GLN A 54 -4.38 4.07 37.60
N SER A 55 -4.74 2.80 37.74
CA SER A 55 -4.73 2.07 38.99
C SER A 55 -3.38 1.40 39.31
N GLU A 56 -2.35 1.64 38.48
CA GLU A 56 -1.02 1.06 38.60
C GLU A 56 -0.99 -0.50 38.58
N ASP A 57 -2.06 -1.14 38.11
CA ASP A 57 -2.18 -2.60 37.97
C ASP A 57 -1.51 -3.07 36.65
N LYS A 58 -0.24 -3.41 36.75
CA LYS A 58 0.56 -3.88 35.62
C LYS A 58 0.12 -5.22 35.03
N GLU A 59 -0.42 -6.11 35.88
CA GLU A 59 -0.89 -7.43 35.45
C GLU A 59 -2.17 -7.28 34.61
N MET A 60 -3.11 -6.48 35.07
CA MET A 60 -4.33 -6.16 34.34
C MET A 60 -3.99 -5.41 33.05
N GLU A 61 -3.06 -4.44 33.08
CA GLU A 61 -2.63 -3.71 31.85
C GLU A 61 -2.06 -4.69 30.82
N ARG A 62 -1.19 -5.59 31.23
CA ARG A 62 -0.61 -6.61 30.35
C ARG A 62 -1.68 -7.49 29.72
N SER A 63 -2.57 -8.05 30.54
CA SER A 63 -3.64 -8.93 30.09
C SER A 63 -4.61 -8.22 29.12
N ALA A 64 -4.95 -6.96 29.39
CA ALA A 64 -5.77 -6.14 28.48
C ALA A 64 -5.07 -5.92 27.14
N MET A 65 -3.77 -5.65 27.13
CA MET A 65 -2.99 -5.51 25.90
C MET A 65 -2.90 -6.82 25.11
N GLU A 66 -2.77 -7.95 25.78
CA GLU A 66 -2.79 -9.27 25.12
C GLU A 66 -4.13 -9.56 24.44
N ILE A 67 -5.25 -9.28 25.10
CA ILE A 67 -6.60 -9.38 24.52
C ILE A 67 -6.68 -8.51 23.25
N ARG A 68 -6.22 -7.27 23.33
CA ARG A 68 -6.16 -6.36 22.19
C ARG A 68 -5.41 -6.95 21.00
N PHE A 69 -4.24 -7.50 21.24
CA PHE A 69 -3.42 -8.06 20.15
C PHE A 69 -4.04 -9.32 19.55
N ARG A 70 -4.66 -10.17 20.37
CA ARG A 70 -5.42 -11.34 19.88
C ARG A 70 -6.60 -10.92 19.02
N ALA A 71 -7.36 -9.91 19.45
CA ALA A 71 -8.49 -9.36 18.69
C ALA A 71 -8.03 -8.76 17.34
N LEU A 72 -6.97 -7.96 17.35
CA LEU A 72 -6.40 -7.40 16.10
C LEU A 72 -5.85 -8.50 15.18
N ARG A 73 -5.20 -9.53 15.71
CA ARG A 73 -4.75 -10.68 14.90
C ARG A 73 -5.93 -11.36 14.25
N ARG A 74 -7.01 -11.59 14.99
CA ARG A 74 -8.24 -12.19 14.47
C ARG A 74 -8.88 -11.34 13.37
N CYS A 75 -8.96 -10.00 13.53
CA CYS A 75 -9.35 -9.09 12.46
C CYS A 75 -8.49 -9.33 11.21
N GLY A 76 -7.18 -9.43 11.36
CA GLY A 76 -6.26 -9.68 10.24
C GLY A 76 -6.50 -11.01 9.54
N GLU A 77 -6.81 -12.07 10.28
CA GLU A 77 -7.16 -13.39 9.75
C GLU A 77 -8.46 -13.33 8.94
N LEU A 78 -9.48 -12.66 9.46
CA LEU A 78 -10.77 -12.47 8.77
C LEU A 78 -10.59 -11.64 7.51
N ILE A 79 -9.82 -10.54 7.55
CA ILE A 79 -9.48 -9.74 6.37
C ILE A 79 -8.75 -10.58 5.32
N LYS A 80 -7.87 -11.50 5.72
CA LYS A 80 -7.14 -12.36 4.78
C LYS A 80 -8.06 -13.38 4.07
N LYS A 81 -9.16 -13.79 4.69
CA LYS A 81 -10.16 -14.67 4.08
C LYS A 81 -10.94 -13.99 2.95
N ILE A 82 -11.08 -12.66 2.99
CA ILE A 82 -11.73 -11.89 1.92
C ILE A 82 -10.81 -11.88 0.69
N GLU A 83 -11.37 -12.05 -0.50
CA GLU A 83 -10.62 -12.02 -1.74
C GLU A 83 -9.89 -10.68 -1.96
N LYS A 84 -8.67 -10.76 -2.49
CA LYS A 84 -7.95 -9.56 -2.92
C LYS A 84 -8.61 -8.99 -4.17
N SER A 85 -8.91 -7.70 -4.16
CA SER A 85 -9.17 -7.01 -5.42
C SER A 85 -7.92 -7.07 -6.30
N VAL A 86 -8.07 -7.51 -7.54
CA VAL A 86 -7.00 -7.53 -8.53
C VAL A 86 -6.73 -6.08 -8.93
N GLY A 87 -5.62 -5.52 -8.45
CA GLY A 87 -5.24 -4.14 -8.75
C GLY A 87 -5.07 -3.90 -10.25
N GLY A 88 -5.54 -2.76 -10.76
CA GLY A 88 -5.26 -2.25 -12.10
C GLY A 88 -6.36 -2.40 -13.13
N LYS A 89 -7.47 -3.04 -12.84
CA LYS A 89 -8.68 -2.97 -13.68
C LYS A 89 -9.78 -2.28 -12.90
N PRO A 90 -10.50 -1.30 -13.50
CA PRO A 90 -11.75 -0.84 -12.91
C PRO A 90 -12.59 -2.10 -12.68
N PHE A 91 -13.23 -2.17 -11.52
CA PHE A 91 -14.13 -3.25 -11.15
C PHE A 91 -15.17 -3.39 -12.29
N GLN A 92 -14.93 -4.30 -13.21
CA GLN A 92 -15.99 -4.80 -14.05
C GLN A 92 -16.82 -5.70 -13.14
N GLU A 93 -18.03 -5.24 -12.84
CA GLU A 93 -19.07 -6.07 -12.27
C GLU A 93 -19.07 -7.39 -13.02
N LYS A 94 -18.49 -8.42 -12.43
CA LYS A 94 -18.78 -9.77 -12.83
C LYS A 94 -20.22 -10.00 -12.41
N TYR A 95 -21.10 -9.73 -13.32
CA TYR A 95 -22.51 -10.09 -13.22
C TYR A 95 -22.54 -11.62 -13.17
N THR A 96 -22.44 -12.17 -11.98
CA THR A 96 -22.82 -13.54 -11.72
C THR A 96 -24.31 -13.49 -11.44
N GLY A 97 -25.07 -14.08 -12.31
CA GLY A 97 -26.52 -14.06 -12.30
C GLY A 97 -27.14 -14.38 -10.95
N GLU A 98 -28.36 -13.87 -10.77
CA GLU A 98 -29.31 -14.11 -9.67
C GLU A 98 -28.74 -14.00 -8.24
N GLY A 99 -28.83 -12.82 -7.67
CA GLY A 99 -28.84 -12.60 -6.20
C GLY A 99 -27.50 -12.35 -5.52
N GLY A 100 -26.38 -12.22 -6.23
CA GLY A 100 -25.06 -11.97 -5.64
C GLY A 100 -24.86 -10.48 -5.31
N HIS A 101 -24.89 -10.14 -4.02
CA HIS A 101 -24.37 -8.86 -3.56
C HIS A 101 -22.89 -8.73 -3.98
N PRO A 102 -22.42 -7.55 -4.46
CA PRO A 102 -21.04 -7.36 -4.84
C PRO A 102 -20.13 -7.71 -3.65
N SER A 103 -19.20 -8.65 -3.85
CA SER A 103 -18.30 -9.07 -2.78
C SER A 103 -17.46 -7.85 -2.34
N LYS A 104 -17.65 -7.43 -1.08
CA LYS A 104 -16.93 -6.29 -0.52
C LYS A 104 -15.42 -6.50 -0.61
N THR A 105 -14.70 -5.50 -1.05
CA THR A 105 -13.25 -5.54 -1.04
C THR A 105 -12.73 -5.56 0.40
N ARG A 106 -11.50 -6.05 0.62
CA ARG A 106 -10.84 -6.03 1.93
C ARG A 106 -10.85 -4.65 2.60
N LYS A 107 -10.68 -3.60 1.79
CA LYS A 107 -10.68 -2.22 2.26
C LYS A 107 -12.07 -1.83 2.74
N GLN A 108 -13.09 -2.05 1.93
CA GLN A 108 -14.48 -1.75 2.29
C GLN A 108 -14.94 -2.52 3.53
N ALA A 109 -14.65 -3.82 3.61
CA ALA A 109 -15.01 -4.61 4.77
C ALA A 109 -14.33 -4.13 6.07
N ALA A 110 -13.09 -3.67 5.98
CA ALA A 110 -12.38 -3.09 7.12
C ALA A 110 -12.91 -1.71 7.51
N GLU A 111 -13.24 -0.86 6.54
CA GLU A 111 -13.86 0.45 6.75
C GLU A 111 -15.24 0.31 7.37
N ASP A 112 -16.08 -0.60 6.89
CA ASP A 112 -17.41 -0.91 7.43
C ASP A 112 -17.34 -1.40 8.89
N ALA A 113 -16.29 -2.13 9.24
CA ALA A 113 -16.01 -2.54 10.62
C ALA A 113 -15.35 -1.44 11.48
N GLY A 114 -15.16 -0.24 10.96
CA GLY A 114 -14.55 0.89 11.68
C GLY A 114 -13.04 0.79 11.85
N LEU A 115 -12.35 -0.04 11.06
CA LEU A 115 -10.89 -0.14 11.08
C LEU A 115 -10.26 0.93 10.21
N SER A 116 -9.39 1.76 10.77
CA SER A 116 -8.58 2.67 9.97
C SER A 116 -7.61 1.89 9.07
N ALA A 117 -7.14 2.50 7.98
CA ALA A 117 -6.16 1.89 7.08
C ALA A 117 -4.86 1.47 7.80
N HIS A 118 -4.47 2.20 8.84
CA HIS A 118 -3.33 1.84 9.69
C HIS A 118 -3.62 0.60 10.54
N GLN A 119 -4.80 0.53 11.17
CA GLN A 119 -5.23 -0.62 11.97
C GLN A 119 -5.39 -1.87 11.09
N GLN A 120 -5.96 -1.73 9.89
CA GLN A 120 -6.06 -2.82 8.92
C GLN A 120 -4.67 -3.41 8.57
N ARG A 121 -3.70 -2.54 8.27
CA ARG A 121 -2.32 -2.99 7.96
C ARG A 121 -1.69 -3.69 9.16
N ALA A 122 -1.85 -3.13 10.36
CA ALA A 122 -1.36 -3.73 11.60
C ALA A 122 -1.99 -5.11 11.84
N ALA A 123 -3.31 -5.24 11.72
CA ALA A 123 -4.04 -6.49 11.87
C ALA A 123 -3.53 -7.57 10.90
N VAL A 124 -3.36 -7.23 9.62
CA VAL A 124 -2.81 -8.16 8.62
C VAL A 124 -1.37 -8.56 8.93
N GLN A 125 -0.54 -7.63 9.46
CA GLN A 125 0.82 -7.97 9.90
C GLN A 125 0.79 -8.94 11.07
N LEU A 126 -0.02 -8.71 12.09
CA LEU A 126 -0.18 -9.62 13.22
C LEU A 126 -0.64 -11.02 12.78
N ALA A 127 -1.58 -11.10 11.83
CA ALA A 127 -2.04 -12.36 11.25
C ALA A 127 -1.00 -13.08 10.36
N ASN A 128 0.15 -12.48 10.08
CA ASN A 128 1.27 -13.13 9.37
C ASN A 128 2.28 -13.78 10.30
N ILE A 129 2.21 -13.52 11.60
CA ILE A 129 3.08 -14.14 12.61
C ILE A 129 2.69 -15.61 12.73
N SER A 130 3.66 -16.51 12.72
CA SER A 130 3.42 -17.94 12.97
C SER A 130 2.88 -18.16 14.38
N GLN A 131 2.19 -19.28 14.61
CA GLN A 131 1.63 -19.56 15.95
C GLN A 131 2.73 -19.68 17.00
N THR A 132 3.83 -20.35 16.68
CA THR A 132 4.98 -20.51 17.58
C THR A 132 5.61 -19.16 17.97
N GLU A 133 5.89 -18.30 16.99
CA GLU A 133 6.44 -16.95 17.26
C GLU A 133 5.44 -16.06 18.02
N TRP A 134 4.15 -16.29 17.81
CA TRP A 134 3.10 -15.58 18.53
C TRP A 134 3.07 -15.97 20.01
N ASP A 135 3.05 -17.28 20.28
CA ASP A 135 3.02 -17.80 21.64
C ASP A 135 4.28 -17.38 22.42
N GLU A 136 5.47 -17.47 21.80
CA GLU A 136 6.71 -16.93 22.38
C GLU A 136 6.62 -15.44 22.75
N CYS A 137 5.89 -14.64 21.97
CA CYS A 137 5.73 -13.21 22.24
C CYS A 137 4.73 -12.95 23.37
N MET A 138 3.71 -13.80 23.50
CA MET A 138 2.67 -13.64 24.51
C MET A 138 3.10 -14.19 25.88
N ASP A 139 3.82 -15.30 25.88
CA ASP A 139 4.28 -15.97 27.11
C ASP A 139 5.62 -15.42 27.64
N GLY A 140 6.26 -14.51 26.91
CA GLY A 140 7.53 -13.88 27.32
C GLY A 140 7.38 -13.05 28.59
N GLU A 141 8.47 -12.86 29.36
CA GLU A 141 8.49 -12.04 30.56
C GLU A 141 8.13 -10.57 30.32
N GLU A 142 8.57 -10.03 29.19
CA GLU A 142 8.23 -8.66 28.78
C GLU A 142 6.86 -8.59 28.12
N ALA A 143 6.05 -7.59 28.52
CA ALA A 143 4.77 -7.32 27.88
C ALA A 143 4.96 -7.11 26.36
N PRO A 144 4.15 -7.76 25.51
CA PRO A 144 4.26 -7.60 24.08
C PRO A 144 3.94 -6.16 23.67
N THR A 145 4.75 -5.60 22.78
CA THR A 145 4.49 -4.26 22.20
C THR A 145 4.02 -4.39 20.76
N MET A 146 3.17 -3.46 20.32
CA MET A 146 2.69 -3.43 18.95
C MET A 146 3.84 -3.37 17.93
N GLU A 147 4.93 -2.69 18.25
CA GLU A 147 6.09 -2.54 17.37
C GLU A 147 6.86 -3.85 17.20
N LYS A 148 7.14 -4.55 18.31
CA LYS A 148 7.78 -5.88 18.28
C LYS A 148 6.96 -6.86 17.45
N LEU A 149 5.63 -6.90 17.67
CA LEU A 149 4.73 -7.77 16.93
C LEU A 149 4.67 -7.42 15.44
N LYS A 150 4.53 -6.14 15.09
CA LYS A 150 4.56 -5.69 13.69
C LYS A 150 5.88 -6.03 13.00
N ALA A 151 7.01 -5.92 13.69
CA ALA A 151 8.32 -6.26 13.13
C ALA A 151 8.39 -7.75 12.75
N LYS A 152 7.92 -8.66 13.61
CA LYS A 152 7.84 -10.10 13.33
C LYS A 152 6.85 -10.41 12.20
N GLY A 153 5.70 -9.74 12.16
CA GLY A 153 4.66 -9.93 11.13
C GLY A 153 4.97 -9.28 9.77
N LYS A 154 6.01 -8.48 9.66
CA LYS A 154 6.48 -8.00 8.36
C LYS A 154 6.99 -9.19 7.55
N LYS A 155 6.30 -9.52 6.45
CA LYS A 155 6.85 -10.48 5.49
C LYS A 155 8.24 -10.00 5.10
N LYS A 156 9.27 -10.76 5.47
CA LYS A 156 10.59 -10.56 4.89
C LYS A 156 10.40 -10.49 3.38
N PRO A 157 10.84 -9.44 2.68
CA PRO A 157 10.71 -9.41 1.24
C PRO A 157 11.30 -10.74 0.77
N LYS A 158 10.49 -11.58 0.13
CA LYS A 158 11.05 -12.69 -0.63
C LYS A 158 12.03 -11.99 -1.56
N LYS A 159 13.34 -12.16 -1.31
CA LYS A 159 14.33 -11.83 -2.30
C LYS A 159 13.95 -12.67 -3.50
N SER A 160 13.06 -12.13 -4.33
CA SER A 160 12.84 -12.67 -5.63
C SER A 160 14.21 -12.52 -6.28
N LYS A 161 14.95 -13.60 -6.36
CA LYS A 161 15.92 -13.77 -7.40
C LYS A 161 15.10 -13.81 -8.69
N LYS A 162 14.55 -12.64 -9.09
CA LYS A 162 14.27 -12.43 -10.50
C LYS A 162 15.62 -12.71 -11.14
N PRO A 163 15.75 -13.66 -12.04
CA PRO A 163 16.93 -13.72 -12.85
C PRO A 163 17.13 -12.28 -13.31
N LYS A 164 18.30 -11.70 -13.11
CA LYS A 164 18.61 -10.35 -13.58
C LYS A 164 18.29 -10.42 -15.05
N SER A 165 17.12 -9.91 -15.45
CA SER A 165 16.76 -9.83 -16.85
C SER A 165 17.91 -9.08 -17.49
N VAL A 166 18.58 -9.71 -18.44
CA VAL A 166 19.63 -9.06 -19.20
C VAL A 166 19.05 -7.72 -19.66
N PRO A 167 19.66 -6.59 -19.32
CA PRO A 167 19.12 -5.28 -19.67
C PRO A 167 18.81 -5.21 -21.16
N LEU A 168 17.75 -4.49 -21.53
CA LEU A 168 17.26 -4.44 -22.93
C LEU A 168 18.37 -4.08 -23.93
N TYR A 169 19.25 -3.16 -23.55
CA TYR A 169 20.37 -2.77 -24.41
C TYR A 169 21.34 -3.92 -24.70
N GLN A 170 21.60 -4.80 -23.71
CA GLN A 170 22.43 -5.99 -23.90
C GLN A 170 21.74 -7.07 -24.72
N GLN A 171 20.41 -7.20 -24.62
CA GLN A 171 19.63 -8.11 -25.48
C GLN A 171 19.66 -7.67 -26.92
N LEU A 172 19.77 -6.36 -27.17
CA LEU A 172 19.86 -5.76 -28.49
C LEU A 172 21.29 -5.64 -29.02
N GLY A 173 22.30 -6.06 -28.24
CA GLY A 173 23.70 -6.01 -28.65
C GLY A 173 24.35 -4.62 -28.52
N TYR A 174 23.74 -3.69 -27.81
CA TYR A 174 24.29 -2.34 -27.60
C TYR A 174 25.07 -2.24 -26.29
N THR A 175 26.04 -1.34 -26.26
CA THR A 175 26.62 -0.87 -24.99
C THR A 175 25.63 0.06 -24.28
N ILE A 176 25.83 0.29 -22.98
CA ILE A 176 24.97 1.19 -22.20
C ILE A 176 25.05 2.62 -22.74
N GLU A 177 26.23 3.04 -23.19
CA GLU A 177 26.50 4.37 -23.72
C GLU A 177 25.79 4.58 -25.06
N GLU A 178 25.86 3.61 -25.98
CA GLU A 178 25.13 3.66 -27.26
C GLU A 178 23.61 3.72 -27.06
N PHE A 179 23.09 2.94 -26.10
CA PHE A 179 21.67 2.93 -25.79
C PHE A 179 21.20 4.26 -25.18
N GLN A 180 21.99 4.83 -24.25
CA GLN A 180 21.69 6.13 -23.65
C GLN A 180 21.77 7.26 -24.70
N ALA A 181 22.80 7.26 -25.55
CA ALA A 181 22.90 8.21 -26.63
C ALA A 181 21.72 8.15 -27.61
N GLY A 182 21.25 6.94 -27.92
CA GLY A 182 20.05 6.74 -28.76
C GLY A 182 18.76 7.29 -28.13
N ILE A 183 18.57 7.10 -26.82
CA ILE A 183 17.43 7.68 -26.09
C ILE A 183 17.48 9.20 -26.09
N GLN A 184 18.64 9.76 -25.78
CA GLN A 184 18.83 11.22 -25.74
C GLN A 184 18.60 11.84 -27.12
N PHE A 185 19.16 11.25 -28.17
CA PHE A 185 18.97 11.70 -29.55
C PHE A 185 17.50 11.65 -29.96
N ARG A 186 16.78 10.56 -29.65
CA ARG A 186 15.33 10.46 -29.89
C ARG A 186 14.57 11.58 -29.18
N GLY A 187 14.91 11.87 -27.91
CA GLY A 187 14.29 12.97 -27.15
C GLY A 187 14.45 14.31 -27.88
N GLN A 188 15.67 14.64 -28.28
CA GLN A 188 15.96 15.88 -28.99
C GLN A 188 15.20 15.98 -30.33
N ILE A 189 15.12 14.92 -31.10
CA ILE A 189 14.34 14.87 -32.33
C ILE A 189 12.85 15.09 -32.09
N THR A 190 12.31 14.49 -31.00
CA THR A 190 10.89 14.65 -30.63
C THR A 190 10.59 16.09 -30.22
N GLU A 191 11.44 16.71 -29.40
CA GLU A 191 11.30 18.12 -29.00
C GLU A 191 11.35 19.04 -30.20
N TYR A 192 12.33 18.83 -31.11
CA TYR A 192 12.44 19.61 -32.36
C TYR A 192 11.19 19.46 -33.23
N HIS A 193 10.70 18.24 -33.41
CA HIS A 193 9.48 17.98 -34.17
C HIS A 193 8.28 18.71 -33.56
N THR A 194 8.10 18.63 -32.23
CA THR A 194 7.00 19.32 -31.52
C THR A 194 7.09 20.82 -31.68
N PHE A 195 8.30 21.39 -31.62
CA PHE A 195 8.53 22.81 -31.82
C PHE A 195 8.14 23.24 -33.24
N ILE A 196 8.62 22.54 -34.26
CA ILE A 196 8.32 22.87 -35.68
C ILE A 196 6.83 22.74 -36.00
N THR A 197 6.16 21.68 -35.51
CA THR A 197 4.73 21.47 -35.76
C THR A 197 3.82 22.40 -34.97
N GLY A 198 4.33 23.05 -33.92
CA GLY A 198 3.61 24.05 -33.15
C GLY A 198 3.64 25.47 -33.73
N ILE A 199 4.48 25.73 -34.73
CA ILE A 199 4.58 27.04 -35.37
C ILE A 199 3.52 27.11 -36.50
N SER A 200 2.60 28.07 -36.43
CA SER A 200 1.62 28.32 -37.49
C SER A 200 2.22 29.13 -38.63
N GLU A 201 1.67 29.00 -39.84
CA GLU A 201 2.07 29.86 -40.97
C GLU A 201 1.91 31.36 -40.66
N ALA A 202 0.84 31.72 -39.92
CA ALA A 202 0.60 33.09 -39.50
C ALA A 202 1.70 33.63 -38.55
N ASP A 203 2.26 32.81 -37.69
CA ASP A 203 3.37 33.19 -36.79
C ASP A 203 4.66 33.44 -37.61
N VAL A 204 4.89 32.62 -38.64
CA VAL A 204 6.03 32.77 -39.54
C VAL A 204 5.90 34.07 -40.35
N ASP A 205 4.73 34.35 -40.92
CA ASP A 205 4.48 35.56 -41.69
C ASP A 205 4.63 36.81 -40.81
N LEU A 206 4.13 36.78 -39.59
CA LEU A 206 4.26 37.86 -38.62
C LEU A 206 5.74 38.11 -38.23
N ALA A 207 6.50 37.05 -38.02
CA ALA A 207 7.92 37.13 -37.70
C ALA A 207 8.72 37.71 -38.86
N ILE A 208 8.44 37.29 -40.10
CA ILE A 208 9.08 37.81 -41.31
C ILE A 208 8.74 39.29 -41.52
N ALA A 209 7.47 39.67 -41.31
CA ALA A 209 7.03 41.06 -41.49
C ALA A 209 7.70 42.00 -40.47
N GLY A 210 7.97 41.55 -39.25
CA GLY A 210 8.64 42.31 -38.21
C GLY A 210 10.18 42.34 -38.29
N SER A 211 10.79 41.54 -39.18
CA SER A 211 12.26 41.39 -39.25
C SER A 211 12.89 42.36 -40.26
N SER A 212 14.07 42.88 -39.93
CA SER A 212 14.91 43.65 -40.85
C SER A 212 15.51 42.74 -41.96
N GLU A 213 16.07 43.37 -43.03
CA GLU A 213 16.71 42.61 -44.12
C GLU A 213 17.88 41.75 -43.67
N ASP A 214 18.68 42.25 -42.71
CA ASP A 214 19.83 41.53 -42.15
C ASP A 214 19.37 40.33 -41.29
N GLU A 215 18.29 40.50 -40.53
CA GLU A 215 17.69 39.41 -39.76
C GLU A 215 17.11 38.31 -40.68
N ARG A 216 16.44 38.69 -41.76
CA ARG A 216 15.94 37.75 -42.77
C ARG A 216 17.09 36.99 -43.46
N ALA A 217 18.20 37.65 -43.74
CA ALA A 217 19.39 37.02 -44.28
C ALA A 217 19.98 35.98 -43.29
N SER A 218 20.04 36.34 -42.02
CA SER A 218 20.47 35.44 -40.95
C SER A 218 19.54 34.22 -40.78
N ILE A 219 18.21 34.42 -40.81
CA ILE A 219 17.22 33.36 -40.77
C ILE A 219 17.39 32.39 -41.96
N ARG A 220 17.58 32.91 -43.18
CA ARG A 220 17.84 32.07 -44.36
C ARG A 220 19.10 31.23 -44.26
N ASP A 221 20.16 31.77 -43.67
CA ASP A 221 21.40 30.99 -43.46
C ASP A 221 21.18 29.88 -42.42
N LEU A 222 20.51 30.17 -41.31
CA LEU A 222 20.16 29.16 -40.28
C LEU A 222 19.28 28.03 -40.85
N LEU A 223 18.26 28.36 -41.65
CA LEU A 223 17.42 27.36 -42.32
C LEU A 223 18.25 26.48 -43.28
N SER A 224 19.16 27.07 -44.04
CA SER A 224 20.07 26.32 -44.90
C SER A 224 21.02 25.39 -44.14
N GLN A 225 21.44 25.76 -42.92
CA GLN A 225 22.22 24.91 -42.05
C GLN A 225 21.38 23.74 -41.51
N VAL A 226 20.13 24.01 -41.11
CA VAL A 226 19.20 22.96 -40.66
C VAL A 226 18.93 21.95 -41.77
N GLU A 227 18.65 22.41 -43.00
CA GLU A 227 18.45 21.51 -44.15
C GLU A 227 19.66 20.63 -44.44
N ARG A 228 20.86 21.21 -44.43
CA ARG A 228 22.12 20.47 -44.63
C ARG A 228 22.30 19.41 -43.56
N THR A 229 21.98 19.76 -42.30
CA THR A 229 22.07 18.83 -41.17
C THR A 229 21.05 17.70 -41.28
N HIS A 230 19.81 18.02 -41.66
CA HIS A 230 18.76 17.00 -41.91
C HIS A 230 19.14 16.06 -43.05
N LYS A 231 19.66 16.57 -44.15
CA LYS A 231 20.14 15.74 -45.26
C LYS A 231 21.25 14.78 -44.82
N LYS A 232 22.19 15.27 -44.01
CA LYS A 232 23.29 14.46 -43.46
C LYS A 232 22.79 13.39 -42.47
N MET A 233 21.79 13.69 -41.64
CA MET A 233 21.18 12.70 -40.75
C MET A 233 20.44 11.61 -41.51
N ARG A 234 19.59 12.01 -42.50
CA ARG A 234 18.85 11.04 -43.34
C ARG A 234 19.74 10.08 -44.10
N SER A 235 20.94 10.51 -44.49
CA SER A 235 21.89 9.67 -45.23
C SER A 235 22.61 8.65 -44.33
N ARG A 236 22.45 8.72 -42.99
CA ARG A 236 23.07 7.83 -42.02
C ARG A 236 22.09 6.84 -41.37
N ILE A 237 20.80 7.02 -41.58
CA ILE A 237 19.71 6.14 -41.21
C ILE A 237 19.30 5.27 -42.38
#